data_23babda1647d11546ffb0b02e489482e
#
_entry.id   23babda1647d11546ffb0b02e489482e
#
_cell.length_a   1.000
_cell.length_b   1.000
_cell.length_c   1.000
_cell.angle_alpha   90.00
_cell.angle_beta   90.00
_cell.angle_gamma   90.00
#
_symmetry.space_group_name_H-M   'P 1'
#
loop_
_entity.id
_entity.type
_entity.pdbx_description
1 polymer ?
#
loop_
_entity_poly.entity_id
_entity_poly.type
_entity_poly.pdbx_seq_one_letter_code
_entity_poly.pdbx_strand_id
1 'polypeptide(L)'
;YLPGSYKTALGWIQQESTFWRRNLWQKVGGAIATEFSLAGDFDLWSRFYSHTELYGTPSPLGGFRYQPNQRSRQIEQYLVEAQKSLTQMRTLFNWSPNYPRSIALKLRLHRIPKVRTLSQPMYSYVGKRIVRTNLDSPDSYWNVEEYKFY
;
A
#
# COMPACT_ATOMS: atom_id res chain seq x y z
N TYR A 1 -3.51 2.68 4.48
CA TYR A 1 -2.13 2.77 3.98
C TYR A 1 -1.45 3.99 4.61
N LEU A 2 -0.44 3.79 5.43
CA LEU A 2 0.33 4.87 6.07
C LEU A 2 1.75 4.88 5.49
N PRO A 3 2.03 5.68 4.47
CA PRO A 3 3.31 5.66 3.77
C PRO A 3 4.49 6.20 4.60
N GLY A 4 4.23 6.75 5.78
CA GLY A 4 5.24 7.46 6.58
C GLY A 4 5.91 6.66 7.68
N SER A 5 5.45 5.44 8.00
CA SER A 5 5.92 4.71 9.19
C SER A 5 7.09 3.76 8.94
N TYR A 6 7.60 3.66 7.70
CA TYR A 6 8.56 2.62 7.35
C TYR A 6 9.95 3.14 7.07
N LYS A 7 10.95 2.41 7.50
CA LYS A 7 12.36 2.62 7.19
C LYS A 7 12.66 2.48 5.68
N THR A 8 11.76 1.85 4.95
CA THR A 8 11.82 1.63 3.50
C THR A 8 10.67 2.34 2.81
N ALA A 9 10.72 2.54 1.51
CA ALA A 9 9.64 3.13 0.72
C ALA A 9 8.42 2.19 0.53
N LEU A 10 8.35 1.11 1.30
CA LEU A 10 7.27 0.12 1.24
C LEU A 10 6.09 0.57 2.10
N GLY A 11 4.89 0.35 1.63
CA GLY A 11 3.66 0.52 2.38
C GLY A 11 3.01 -0.82 2.68
N TRP A 12 2.18 -0.85 3.70
CA TRP A 12 1.45 -2.04 4.10
C TRP A 12 0.01 -1.98 3.57
N ILE A 13 -0.42 -3.07 2.95
CA ILE A 13 -1.80 -3.30 2.56
C ILE A 13 -2.23 -4.57 3.27
N GLN A 14 -3.24 -4.48 4.12
CA GLN A 14 -3.75 -5.64 4.85
C GLN A 14 -4.50 -6.56 3.90
N GLN A 15 -4.10 -7.81 3.86
CA GLN A 15 -4.73 -8.83 3.03
C GLN A 15 -6.19 -9.03 3.41
N GLU A 16 -6.52 -9.01 4.69
CA GLU A 16 -7.87 -9.20 5.23
C GLU A 16 -8.86 -8.12 4.80
N SER A 17 -8.36 -6.98 4.35
CA SER A 17 -9.15 -5.81 3.95
C SER A 17 -9.05 -5.52 2.45
N THR A 18 -8.53 -6.46 1.66
CA THR A 18 -8.28 -6.22 0.23
C THR A 18 -9.15 -7.12 -0.62
N PHE A 19 -9.85 -6.51 -1.59
CA PHE A 19 -10.71 -7.18 -2.55
C PHE A 19 -10.25 -6.85 -3.97
N TRP A 20 -10.34 -7.81 -4.86
CA TRP A 20 -9.98 -7.63 -6.26
C TRP A 20 -10.90 -8.42 -7.17
N ARG A 21 -10.92 -8.03 -8.42
CA ARG A 21 -11.68 -8.74 -9.45
C ARG A 21 -10.91 -9.97 -9.91
N ARG A 22 -11.62 -11.06 -10.21
CA ARG A 22 -11.03 -12.31 -10.69
C ARG A 22 -10.20 -12.13 -11.97
N ASN A 23 -10.62 -11.27 -12.88
CA ASN A 23 -9.86 -11.00 -14.10
C ASN A 23 -8.50 -10.35 -13.82
N LEU A 24 -8.38 -9.49 -12.81
CA LEU A 24 -7.09 -8.93 -12.39
C LEU A 24 -6.17 -10.05 -11.86
N TRP A 25 -6.72 -10.94 -11.01
CA TRP A 25 -6.01 -12.11 -10.52
C TRP A 25 -5.45 -12.97 -11.66
N GLN A 26 -6.29 -13.30 -12.65
CA GLN A 26 -5.89 -14.09 -13.82
C GLN A 26 -4.81 -13.37 -14.64
N LYS A 27 -4.95 -12.04 -14.81
CA LYS A 27 -4.00 -11.22 -15.58
C LYS A 27 -2.59 -11.23 -14.99
N VAL A 28 -2.45 -11.35 -13.67
CA VAL A 28 -1.16 -11.38 -12.98
C VAL A 28 -0.64 -12.80 -12.69
N GLY A 29 -1.18 -13.79 -13.37
CA GLY A 29 -0.71 -15.18 -13.30
C GLY A 29 -1.57 -16.12 -12.46
N GLY A 30 -2.61 -15.62 -11.76
CA GLY A 30 -3.60 -16.45 -11.06
C GLY A 30 -3.03 -17.27 -9.89
N ALA A 31 -1.89 -16.86 -9.33
CA ALA A 31 -1.22 -17.59 -8.26
C ALA A 31 -0.50 -16.65 -7.27
N ILE A 32 -0.35 -17.10 -6.04
CA ILE A 32 0.59 -16.52 -5.09
C ILE A 32 1.98 -17.08 -5.40
N ALA A 33 3.00 -16.22 -5.40
CA ALA A 33 4.37 -16.64 -5.62
C ALA A 33 4.86 -17.52 -4.46
N THR A 34 5.20 -18.78 -4.75
CA THR A 34 5.59 -19.79 -3.75
C THR A 34 7.00 -19.57 -3.21
N GLU A 35 7.80 -18.74 -3.87
CA GLU A 35 9.15 -18.37 -3.47
C GLU A 35 9.21 -17.40 -2.27
N PHE A 36 8.05 -16.80 -1.91
CA PHE A 36 7.91 -15.90 -0.77
C PHE A 36 7.09 -16.59 0.32
N SER A 37 7.71 -16.86 1.44
CA SER A 37 7.04 -17.53 2.57
C SER A 37 6.20 -16.56 3.40
N LEU A 38 6.59 -15.29 3.47
CA LEU A 38 5.94 -14.25 4.28
C LEU A 38 5.36 -13.11 3.45
N ALA A 39 6.04 -12.68 2.39
CA ALA A 39 5.68 -11.49 1.59
C ALA A 39 4.95 -11.83 0.29
N GLY A 40 4.27 -12.99 0.20
CA GLY A 40 3.51 -13.38 -0.98
C GLY A 40 2.34 -12.44 -1.28
N ASP A 41 1.73 -11.84 -0.26
CA ASP A 41 0.73 -10.78 -0.39
C ASP A 41 1.33 -9.51 -0.98
N PHE A 42 2.48 -9.08 -0.48
CA PHE A 42 3.19 -7.92 -1.00
C PHE A 42 3.57 -8.10 -2.47
N ASP A 43 4.04 -9.28 -2.86
CA ASP A 43 4.34 -9.62 -4.24
C ASP A 43 3.09 -9.50 -5.12
N LEU A 44 1.97 -10.06 -4.66
CA LEU A 44 0.69 -9.97 -5.37
C LEU A 44 0.25 -8.51 -5.56
N TRP A 45 0.37 -7.66 -4.52
CA TRP A 45 0.05 -6.24 -4.61
C TRP A 45 0.96 -5.50 -5.60
N SER A 46 2.23 -5.85 -5.62
CA SER A 46 3.20 -5.30 -6.58
C SER A 46 2.82 -5.63 -8.02
N ARG A 47 2.40 -6.88 -8.27
CA ARG A 47 1.90 -7.31 -9.59
C ARG A 47 0.58 -6.63 -9.96
N PHE A 48 -0.36 -6.49 -9.02
CA PHE A 48 -1.61 -5.75 -9.27
C PHE A 48 -1.36 -4.29 -9.60
N TYR A 49 -0.42 -3.65 -8.90
CA TYR A 49 -0.08 -2.25 -9.11
C TYR A 49 0.39 -1.95 -10.54
N SER A 50 1.00 -2.92 -11.23
CA SER A 50 1.38 -2.77 -12.63
C SER A 50 0.19 -2.72 -13.62
N HIS A 51 -1.01 -3.09 -13.17
CA HIS A 51 -2.19 -3.23 -14.02
C HIS A 51 -3.38 -2.39 -13.59
N THR A 52 -3.40 -1.93 -12.36
CA THR A 52 -4.55 -1.19 -11.81
C THR A 52 -4.15 -0.29 -10.66
N GLU A 53 -5.04 0.62 -10.31
CA GLU A 53 -4.92 1.46 -9.12
C GLU A 53 -5.59 0.81 -7.92
N LEU A 54 -5.11 1.14 -6.72
CA LEU A 54 -5.73 0.77 -5.46
C LEU A 54 -6.71 1.85 -5.00
N TYR A 55 -7.92 1.43 -4.66
CA TYR A 55 -8.97 2.28 -4.12
C TYR A 55 -9.15 1.98 -2.65
N GLY A 56 -9.16 3.00 -1.82
CA GLY A 56 -9.50 2.90 -0.40
C GLY A 56 -11.00 3.02 -0.16
N THR A 57 -11.43 2.66 1.04
CA THR A 57 -12.77 2.98 1.56
C THR A 57 -12.65 3.42 3.01
N PRO A 58 -13.48 4.35 3.49
CA PRO A 58 -13.51 4.76 4.89
C PRO A 58 -14.17 3.72 5.81
N SER A 59 -14.78 2.68 5.23
CA SER A 59 -15.43 1.62 6.00
C SER A 59 -14.41 0.56 6.45
N PRO A 60 -14.52 0.01 7.68
CA PRO A 60 -13.72 -1.13 8.08
C PRO A 60 -14.14 -2.37 7.27
N LEU A 61 -13.20 -2.97 6.54
CA LEU A 61 -13.44 -4.13 5.69
C LEU A 61 -13.00 -5.44 6.34
N GLY A 62 -12.10 -5.38 7.30
CA GLY A 62 -11.59 -6.55 8.01
C GLY A 62 -10.90 -6.17 9.31
N GLY A 63 -10.65 -7.18 10.14
CA GLY A 63 -9.95 -7.02 11.41
C GLY A 63 -8.67 -7.85 11.44
N PHE A 64 -7.59 -7.25 11.90
CA PHE A 64 -6.33 -7.94 12.09
C PHE A 64 -6.26 -8.57 13.49
N ARG A 65 -6.22 -9.90 13.55
CA ARG A 65 -6.08 -10.63 14.82
C ARG A 65 -4.62 -10.63 15.25
N TYR A 66 -4.38 -10.26 16.49
CA TYR A 66 -3.06 -10.33 17.09
C TYR A 66 -2.90 -11.59 17.94
N GLN A 67 -1.85 -12.38 17.69
CA GLN A 67 -1.54 -13.60 18.42
C GLN A 67 -0.03 -13.67 18.77
N PRO A 68 0.36 -14.32 19.89
CA PRO A 68 1.76 -14.38 20.31
C PRO A 68 2.72 -14.99 19.28
N ASN A 69 2.30 -16.03 18.57
CA ASN A 69 3.15 -16.79 17.62
C ASN A 69 2.80 -16.47 16.15
N GLN A 70 2.33 -15.27 15.87
CA GLN A 70 1.91 -14.86 14.55
C GLN A 70 3.08 -14.66 13.59
N ARG A 71 2.92 -15.09 12.33
CA ARG A 71 3.94 -14.94 11.26
C ARG A 71 4.34 -13.48 11.03
N SER A 72 3.44 -12.54 11.22
CA SER A 72 3.70 -11.09 11.12
C SER A 72 4.74 -10.56 12.12
N ARG A 73 5.17 -11.34 13.10
CA ARG A 73 6.29 -11.00 13.97
C ARG A 73 7.66 -11.16 13.31
N GLN A 74 7.75 -11.94 12.25
CA GLN A 74 8.98 -12.15 11.48
C GLN A 74 9.21 -10.99 10.49
N ILE A 75 9.16 -9.77 11.01
CA ILE A 75 9.15 -8.55 10.21
C ILE A 75 10.42 -8.38 9.38
N GLU A 76 11.58 -8.79 9.91
CA GLU A 76 12.86 -8.66 9.21
C GLU A 76 12.89 -9.56 7.97
N GLN A 77 12.48 -10.82 8.12
CA GLN A 77 12.39 -11.75 6.99
C GLN A 77 11.36 -11.27 5.97
N TYR A 78 10.19 -10.81 6.43
CA TYR A 78 9.17 -10.21 5.55
C TYR A 78 9.75 -9.06 4.71
N LEU A 79 10.51 -8.15 5.35
CA LEU A 79 11.10 -7.00 4.66
C LEU A 79 12.14 -7.42 3.61
N VAL A 80 12.91 -8.47 3.88
CA VAL A 80 13.88 -9.02 2.91
C VAL A 80 13.13 -9.57 1.69
N GLU A 81 12.09 -10.37 1.91
CA GLU A 81 11.28 -10.93 0.83
C GLU A 81 10.55 -9.82 0.03
N ALA A 82 9.94 -8.86 0.72
CA ALA A 82 9.27 -7.73 0.08
C ALA A 82 10.24 -6.87 -0.75
N GLN A 83 11.46 -6.66 -0.25
CA GLN A 83 12.50 -5.95 -1.00
C GLN A 83 12.94 -6.73 -2.24
N LYS A 84 13.03 -8.06 -2.16
CA LYS A 84 13.34 -8.93 -3.31
C LYS A 84 12.25 -8.79 -4.38
N SER A 85 10.97 -8.95 -4.01
CA SER A 85 9.84 -8.78 -4.92
C SER A 85 9.84 -7.37 -5.55
N LEU A 86 10.01 -6.32 -4.75
CA LEU A 86 10.06 -4.95 -5.26
C LEU A 86 11.21 -4.73 -6.25
N THR A 87 12.37 -5.33 -6.02
CA THR A 87 13.52 -5.24 -6.94
C THR A 87 13.20 -5.92 -8.26
N GLN A 88 12.58 -7.10 -8.25
CA GLN A 88 12.11 -7.80 -9.44
C GLN A 88 11.11 -6.93 -10.21
N MET A 89 10.11 -6.36 -9.53
CA MET A 89 9.11 -5.50 -10.17
C MET A 89 9.72 -4.22 -10.75
N ARG A 90 10.65 -3.58 -10.06
CA ARG A 90 11.37 -2.42 -10.58
C ARG A 90 12.12 -2.73 -11.88
N THR A 91 12.76 -3.88 -11.94
CA THR A 91 13.45 -4.32 -13.16
C THR A 91 12.46 -4.60 -14.29
N LEU A 92 11.37 -5.34 -14.02
CA LEU A 92 10.39 -5.71 -15.03
C LEU A 92 9.62 -4.52 -15.60
N PHE A 93 9.27 -3.54 -14.76
CA PHE A 93 8.43 -2.40 -15.14
C PHE A 93 9.19 -1.08 -15.21
N ASN A 94 10.52 -1.11 -15.10
CA ASN A 94 11.37 0.08 -15.10
C ASN A 94 10.93 1.15 -14.08
N TRP A 95 10.52 0.72 -12.88
CA TRP A 95 10.09 1.63 -11.83
C TRP A 95 11.27 2.26 -11.11
N SER A 96 11.31 3.58 -11.10
CA SER A 96 12.30 4.33 -10.35
C SER A 96 11.91 4.47 -8.88
N PRO A 97 12.84 4.27 -7.94
CA PRO A 97 12.62 4.60 -6.53
C PRO A 97 12.31 6.09 -6.34
N ASN A 98 11.40 6.40 -5.41
CA ASN A 98 11.18 7.79 -5.00
C ASN A 98 12.31 8.23 -4.05
N TYR A 99 13.45 8.62 -4.60
CA TYR A 99 14.63 9.04 -3.85
C TYR A 99 14.37 10.25 -2.94
N PRO A 100 13.69 11.34 -3.40
CA PRO A 100 13.38 12.48 -2.53
C PRO A 100 12.61 12.05 -1.28
N ARG A 101 11.59 11.21 -1.43
CA ARG A 101 10.82 10.68 -0.33
C ARG A 101 11.68 9.83 0.61
N SER A 102 12.52 8.97 0.05
CA SER A 102 13.39 8.09 0.84
C SER A 102 14.37 8.90 1.70
N ILE A 103 14.95 9.97 1.14
CA ILE A 103 15.85 10.89 1.84
C ILE A 103 15.07 11.62 2.95
N ALA A 104 13.92 12.18 2.63
CA ALA A 104 13.09 12.92 3.58
C ALA A 104 12.66 12.04 4.77
N LEU A 105 12.34 10.76 4.53
CA LEU A 105 12.04 9.77 5.58
C LEU A 105 13.27 9.44 6.43
N LYS A 106 14.44 9.23 5.82
CA LYS A 106 15.70 8.97 6.54
C LYS A 106 16.07 10.13 7.45
N LEU A 107 15.94 11.35 6.97
CA LEU A 107 16.23 12.59 7.71
C LEU A 107 15.11 12.95 8.70
N ARG A 108 14.01 12.17 8.74
CA ARG A 108 12.84 12.41 9.61
C ARG A 108 12.28 13.84 9.51
N LEU A 109 12.31 14.43 8.31
CA LEU A 109 11.90 15.83 8.08
C LEU A 109 10.46 16.10 8.53
N HIS A 110 9.59 15.08 8.46
CA HIS A 110 8.20 15.15 8.93
C HIS A 110 8.06 15.41 10.44
N ARG A 111 9.13 15.17 11.22
CA ARG A 111 9.14 15.41 12.68
C ARG A 111 9.56 16.83 13.06
N ILE A 112 10.06 17.60 12.12
CA ILE A 112 10.52 18.97 12.35
C ILE A 112 9.38 19.94 12.01
N PRO A 113 8.74 20.61 12.99
CA PRO A 113 7.51 21.39 12.74
C PRO A 113 7.66 22.44 11.63
N LYS A 114 8.77 23.18 11.61
CA LYS A 114 9.04 24.22 10.61
C LYS A 114 9.31 23.64 9.20
N VAL A 115 9.84 22.42 9.11
CA VAL A 115 10.20 21.77 7.85
C VAL A 115 9.04 20.89 7.35
N ARG A 116 8.13 20.49 8.25
CA ARG A 116 7.01 19.61 7.92
C ARG A 116 6.19 20.13 6.74
N THR A 117 5.80 21.38 6.76
CA THR A 117 4.99 22.00 5.69
C THR A 117 5.71 21.99 4.36
N LEU A 118 7.00 22.33 4.34
CA LEU A 118 7.82 22.34 3.12
C LEU A 118 8.10 20.93 2.59
N SER A 119 8.27 19.95 3.48
CA SER A 119 8.53 18.56 3.10
C SER A 119 7.25 17.75 2.82
N GLN A 120 6.09 18.30 3.10
CA GLN A 120 4.80 17.64 2.91
C GLN A 120 4.59 17.05 1.50
N PRO A 121 4.94 17.72 0.40
CA PRO A 121 4.82 17.15 -0.93
C PRO A 121 5.64 15.87 -1.15
N MET A 122 6.70 15.67 -0.36
CA MET A 122 7.54 14.47 -0.44
C MET A 122 6.90 13.25 0.24
N TYR A 123 5.96 13.47 1.16
CA TYR A 123 5.27 12.40 1.91
C TYR A 123 3.84 12.21 1.46
N SER A 124 3.18 13.28 1.04
CA SER A 124 1.81 13.22 0.58
C SER A 124 1.72 12.48 -0.75
N TYR A 125 0.65 11.77 -0.92
CA TYR A 125 0.25 11.25 -2.22
C TYR A 125 -1.26 11.40 -2.38
N VAL A 126 -1.67 11.51 -3.63
CA VAL A 126 -3.09 11.51 -3.98
C VAL A 126 -3.52 10.06 -4.16
N GLY A 127 -4.49 9.65 -3.39
CA GLY A 127 -5.14 8.35 -3.51
C GLY A 127 -6.57 8.49 -3.96
N LYS A 128 -7.19 7.39 -4.31
CA LYS A 128 -8.62 7.32 -4.64
C LYS A 128 -9.35 6.52 -3.58
N ARG A 129 -10.52 6.98 -3.18
CA ARG A 129 -11.38 6.23 -2.26
C ARG A 129 -12.80 6.15 -2.80
N ILE A 130 -13.45 5.06 -2.46
CA ILE A 130 -14.85 4.83 -2.77
C ILE A 130 -15.66 5.33 -1.57
N VAL A 131 -16.54 6.25 -1.81
CA VAL A 131 -17.41 6.83 -0.79
C VAL A 131 -18.87 6.69 -1.21
N ARG A 132 -19.75 6.56 -0.25
CA ARG A 132 -21.20 6.63 -0.49
C ARG A 132 -21.67 8.05 -0.23
N THR A 133 -22.30 8.65 -1.22
CA THR A 133 -22.88 9.99 -1.13
C THR A 133 -24.34 9.90 -0.79
N ASN A 134 -24.89 10.95 -0.14
CA ASN A 134 -26.30 11.06 0.22
C ASN A 134 -26.80 9.86 1.04
N LEU A 135 -26.10 9.53 2.14
CA LEU A 135 -26.39 8.37 2.98
C LEU A 135 -27.85 8.29 3.44
N ASP A 136 -28.47 9.45 3.66
CA ASP A 136 -29.85 9.58 4.17
C ASP A 136 -30.89 9.70 3.05
N SER A 137 -30.50 9.51 1.79
CA SER A 137 -31.38 9.60 0.62
C SER A 137 -31.55 8.25 -0.07
N PRO A 138 -32.74 7.93 -0.61
CA PRO A 138 -32.92 6.78 -1.47
C PRO A 138 -32.07 6.85 -2.75
N ASP A 139 -31.66 8.06 -3.16
CA ASP A 139 -30.77 8.31 -4.30
C ASP A 139 -29.29 8.20 -3.94
N SER A 140 -28.95 7.53 -2.84
CA SER A 140 -27.56 7.32 -2.46
C SER A 140 -26.81 6.47 -3.48
N TYR A 141 -25.63 6.92 -3.88
CA TYR A 141 -24.80 6.22 -4.84
C TYR A 141 -23.33 6.17 -4.39
N TRP A 142 -22.60 5.21 -4.95
CA TRP A 142 -21.19 5.09 -4.72
C TRP A 142 -20.42 5.97 -5.71
N ASN A 143 -19.46 6.73 -5.18
CA ASN A 143 -18.63 7.62 -5.97
C ASN A 143 -17.14 7.37 -5.65
N VAL A 144 -16.28 7.82 -6.54
CA VAL A 144 -14.83 7.81 -6.36
C VAL A 144 -14.38 9.24 -6.17
N GLU A 145 -13.71 9.51 -5.08
CA GLU A 145 -13.09 10.81 -4.83
C GLU A 145 -11.58 10.69 -4.62
N GLU A 146 -10.87 11.73 -4.99
CA GLU A 146 -9.47 11.87 -4.67
C GLU A 146 -9.30 12.40 -3.25
N TYR A 147 -8.32 11.86 -2.54
CA TYR A 147 -7.95 12.35 -1.22
C TYR A 147 -6.44 12.36 -1.05
N LYS A 148 -5.94 13.28 -0.22
CA LYS A 148 -4.52 13.41 0.08
C LYS A 148 -4.19 12.76 1.41
N PHE A 149 -3.18 11.91 1.38
CA PHE A 149 -2.51 11.44 2.59
C PHE A 149 -1.38 12.39 2.96
N TYR A 150 -1.26 12.67 4.25
CA TYR A 150 -0.25 13.54 4.82
C TYR A 150 0.65 12.79 5.79
#